data_666d8f2d719c390144aa75554021b3c4
#
_entry.id   666d8f2d719c390144aa75554021b3c4
#
_cell.length_a   1.000
_cell.length_b   1.000
_cell.length_c   1.000
_cell.angle_alpha   90.00
_cell.angle_beta   90.00
_cell.angle_gamma   90.00
#
_symmetry.space_group_name_H-M   'P 1'
#
loop_
_entity.id
_entity.type
_entity.pdbx_description
1 polymer ?
#
loop_
_entity_poly.entity_id
_entity_poly.type
_entity_poly.pdbx_seq_one_letter_code
_entity_poly.pdbx_strand_id
1 'polypeptide(L)'
;KKGQFSYLPWHTAWRLTVKNFGHTFIDYGFLENEVHTDGSVTVHSWVIIGDLGNRRTMWMPVMGYNNKAVQNPDSRVIQDSKMRCFVKNLAMFGIGFHVYEGKDAVQPEDTWDDDTKGGDGNGSTISEEQQSALATILFSLSNAEEAKFLAHYKIDELSQLPAVKYDRAVASLNAKKQ
;
A
#
# COMPACT_ATOMS: atom_id res chain seq x y z
N LYS A 1 12.33 25.10 0.35
CA LYS A 1 11.19 24.18 0.16
C LYS A 1 11.30 23.09 1.21
N LYS A 2 10.42 23.10 2.24
CA LYS A 2 10.33 22.03 3.25
C LYS A 2 9.88 20.78 2.54
N GLY A 3 10.65 19.71 2.64
CA GLY A 3 10.32 18.42 2.06
C GLY A 3 8.98 17.93 2.60
N GLN A 4 8.09 17.58 1.68
CA GLN A 4 6.79 17.02 2.00
C GLN A 4 7.04 15.56 2.38
N PHE A 5 6.93 15.24 3.68
CA PHE A 5 7.02 13.85 4.14
C PHE A 5 5.80 13.09 3.63
N SER A 6 6.03 12.00 2.96
CA SER A 6 4.97 11.06 2.60
C SER A 6 4.43 10.42 3.88
N TYR A 7 3.11 10.31 3.97
CA TYR A 7 2.43 9.72 5.12
C TYR A 7 1.46 8.65 4.62
N LEU A 8 1.55 7.45 5.16
CA LEU A 8 0.59 6.39 4.88
C LEU A 8 -0.52 6.44 5.94
N PRO A 9 -1.77 6.79 5.56
CA PRO A 9 -2.89 6.77 6.49
C PRO A 9 -3.13 5.38 7.05
N TRP A 10 -3.50 5.27 8.34
CA TRP A 10 -3.66 3.99 9.02
C TRP A 10 -4.70 3.07 8.34
N HIS A 11 -5.79 3.61 7.82
CA HIS A 11 -6.82 2.84 7.12
C HIS A 11 -6.30 2.24 5.80
N THR A 12 -5.42 2.96 5.11
CA THR A 12 -4.76 2.44 3.90
C THR A 12 -3.76 1.35 4.26
N ALA A 13 -2.94 1.55 5.29
CA ALA A 13 -2.03 0.53 5.79
C ALA A 13 -2.80 -0.73 6.20
N TRP A 14 -3.90 -0.60 6.94
CA TRP A 14 -4.76 -1.69 7.35
C TRP A 14 -5.36 -2.45 6.16
N ARG A 15 -5.92 -1.72 5.18
CA ARG A 15 -6.48 -2.32 3.96
C ARG A 15 -5.42 -3.14 3.20
N LEU A 16 -4.21 -2.61 3.07
CA LEU A 16 -3.10 -3.33 2.43
C LEU A 16 -2.72 -4.59 3.22
N THR A 17 -2.67 -4.50 4.54
CA THR A 17 -2.36 -5.64 5.41
C THR A 17 -3.40 -6.76 5.23
N VAL A 18 -4.67 -6.42 5.31
CA VAL A 18 -5.78 -7.37 5.13
C VAL A 18 -5.77 -7.98 3.74
N LYS A 19 -5.47 -7.19 2.71
CA LYS A 19 -5.40 -7.68 1.34
C LYS A 19 -4.29 -8.71 1.14
N ASN A 20 -3.12 -8.49 1.77
CA ASN A 20 -1.97 -9.36 1.58
C ASN A 20 -2.02 -10.62 2.46
N PHE A 21 -2.58 -10.53 3.65
CA PHE A 21 -2.52 -11.61 4.66
C PHE A 21 -3.88 -12.19 5.05
N GLY A 22 -4.99 -11.53 4.71
CA GLY A 22 -6.33 -11.90 5.17
C GLY A 22 -6.59 -11.52 6.62
N HIS A 23 -7.87 -11.35 6.99
CA HIS A 23 -8.26 -10.95 8.35
C HIS A 23 -7.92 -11.98 9.42
N THR A 24 -7.96 -13.25 9.08
CA THR A 24 -7.83 -14.37 10.04
C THR A 24 -6.42 -14.52 10.59
N PHE A 25 -5.43 -13.98 9.88
CA PHE A 25 -4.02 -14.12 10.22
C PHE A 25 -3.38 -12.86 10.79
N ILE A 26 -4.19 -11.88 11.18
CA ILE A 26 -3.69 -10.61 11.69
C ILE A 26 -4.29 -10.36 13.07
N ASP A 27 -3.41 -10.09 14.03
CA ASP A 27 -3.80 -9.60 15.35
C ASP A 27 -2.92 -8.41 15.74
N TYR A 28 -3.46 -7.45 16.47
CA TYR A 28 -2.73 -6.28 16.89
C TYR A 28 -3.30 -5.67 18.17
N GLY A 29 -2.47 -4.89 18.84
CA GLY A 29 -2.92 -4.14 20.01
C GLY A 29 -1.90 -3.09 20.44
N PHE A 30 -2.22 -2.46 21.55
CA PHE A 30 -1.38 -1.46 22.19
C PHE A 30 -1.07 -1.92 23.61
N LEU A 31 0.16 -1.67 24.04
CA LEU A 31 0.56 -1.86 25.41
C LEU A 31 0.25 -0.61 26.25
N GLU A 32 0.46 -0.70 27.54
CA GLU A 32 0.38 0.44 28.44
C GLU A 32 1.36 1.54 28.01
N ASN A 33 0.95 2.80 28.14
CA ASN A 33 1.78 3.93 27.78
C ASN A 33 2.85 4.12 28.86
N GLU A 34 4.08 4.38 28.44
CA GLU A 34 5.16 4.74 29.35
C GLU A 34 5.18 6.27 29.54
N VAL A 35 5.07 6.71 30.80
CA VAL A 35 5.11 8.13 31.16
C VAL A 35 6.49 8.44 31.75
N HIS A 36 7.19 9.39 31.15
CA HIS A 36 8.54 9.80 31.56
C HIS A 36 8.49 10.93 32.59
N THR A 37 9.61 11.12 33.29
CA THR A 37 9.74 12.11 34.36
C THR A 37 9.54 13.54 33.91
N ASP A 38 9.78 13.84 32.63
CA ASP A 38 9.55 15.16 32.00
C ASP A 38 8.09 15.37 31.53
N GLY A 39 7.20 14.40 31.78
CA GLY A 39 5.82 14.42 31.37
C GLY A 39 5.61 14.00 29.90
N SER A 40 6.65 13.62 29.18
CA SER A 40 6.48 13.03 27.86
C SER A 40 5.96 11.57 27.95
N VAL A 41 5.37 11.09 26.88
CA VAL A 41 4.75 9.76 26.85
C VAL A 41 5.29 8.97 25.65
N THR A 42 5.60 7.71 25.87
CA THR A 42 5.90 6.73 24.80
C THR A 42 4.73 5.76 24.65
N VAL A 43 4.29 5.57 23.42
CA VAL A 43 3.27 4.59 23.06
C VAL A 43 3.89 3.37 22.43
N HIS A 44 3.26 2.21 22.67
CA HIS A 44 3.73 0.92 22.18
C HIS A 44 2.60 0.23 21.40
N SER A 45 2.94 -0.37 20.26
CA SER A 45 2.04 -1.24 19.51
C SER A 45 2.67 -2.60 19.30
N TRP A 46 1.85 -3.62 19.19
CA TRP A 46 2.27 -4.94 18.75
C TRP A 46 1.39 -5.42 17.60
N VAL A 47 1.98 -6.19 16.71
CA VAL A 47 1.32 -6.79 15.55
C VAL A 47 1.80 -8.22 15.41
N ILE A 48 0.88 -9.12 15.09
CA ILE A 48 1.14 -10.50 14.68
C ILE A 48 0.58 -10.67 13.28
N ILE A 49 1.38 -11.19 12.34
CA ILE A 49 0.92 -11.57 11.01
C ILE A 49 1.37 -13.00 10.75
N GLY A 50 0.41 -13.87 10.42
CA GLY A 50 0.65 -15.29 10.24
C GLY A 50 0.64 -16.05 11.56
N ASP A 51 1.63 -16.91 11.77
CA ASP A 51 1.72 -17.73 12.95
C ASP A 51 2.05 -16.94 14.22
N LEU A 52 1.54 -17.40 15.37
CA LEU A 52 1.65 -16.74 16.68
C LEU A 52 3.08 -16.38 17.12
N GLY A 53 4.09 -17.04 16.57
CA GLY A 53 5.52 -16.72 16.85
C GLY A 53 6.03 -15.44 16.20
N ASN A 54 5.30 -14.85 15.27
CA ASN A 54 5.76 -13.69 14.51
C ASN A 54 5.19 -12.38 15.06
N ARG A 55 5.33 -12.16 16.36
CA ARG A 55 4.93 -10.91 17.02
C ARG A 55 6.05 -9.88 16.93
N ARG A 56 5.72 -8.70 16.42
CA ARG A 56 6.61 -7.53 16.43
C ARG A 56 6.04 -6.44 17.31
N THR A 57 6.91 -5.77 18.04
CA THR A 57 6.57 -4.63 18.89
C THR A 57 7.29 -3.40 18.37
N MET A 58 6.60 -2.28 18.34
CA MET A 58 7.11 -0.97 17.95
C MET A 58 6.74 0.04 19.03
N TRP A 59 7.59 1.01 19.21
CA TRP A 59 7.37 2.12 20.11
C TRP A 59 7.69 3.46 19.43
N MET A 60 7.09 4.52 19.91
CA MET A 60 7.42 5.88 19.52
C MET A 60 6.97 6.89 20.58
N PRO A 61 7.67 8.02 20.73
CA PRO A 61 7.21 9.09 21.59
C PRO A 61 5.92 9.70 21.04
N VAL A 62 5.08 10.19 21.92
CA VAL A 62 3.95 11.03 21.54
C VAL A 62 4.49 12.36 21.02
N MET A 63 4.22 12.66 19.76
CA MET A 63 4.81 13.80 19.04
C MET A 63 3.74 14.76 18.52
N GLY A 64 4.04 16.04 18.62
CA GLY A 64 3.27 17.09 17.98
C GLY A 64 3.56 17.25 16.48
N TYR A 65 2.98 18.27 15.89
CA TYR A 65 3.06 18.59 14.46
C TYR A 65 4.51 18.77 13.95
N ASN A 66 5.42 19.24 14.80
CA ASN A 66 6.82 19.48 14.47
C ASN A 66 7.75 18.27 14.73
N ASN A 67 7.16 17.08 14.96
CA ASN A 67 7.86 15.84 15.35
C ASN A 67 8.67 15.96 16.66
N LYS A 68 8.37 16.91 17.52
CA LYS A 68 8.93 17.00 18.88
C LYS A 68 8.04 16.28 19.87
N ALA A 69 8.61 15.68 20.88
CA ALA A 69 7.86 15.07 21.98
C ALA A 69 6.97 16.14 22.65
N VAL A 70 5.76 15.74 22.99
CA VAL A 70 4.79 16.58 23.70
C VAL A 70 4.79 16.18 25.18
N GLN A 71 4.90 17.19 26.05
CA GLN A 71 4.75 16.99 27.49
C GLN A 71 3.25 17.01 27.85
N ASN A 72 2.85 16.11 28.75
CA ASN A 72 1.47 15.97 29.20
C ASN A 72 0.44 15.94 28.05
N PRO A 73 0.62 15.03 27.04
CA PRO A 73 -0.24 14.98 25.89
C PRO A 73 -1.67 14.60 26.28
N ASP A 74 -2.64 15.24 25.63
CA ASP A 74 -4.04 14.83 25.77
C ASP A 74 -4.33 13.48 25.08
N SER A 75 -5.51 12.93 25.35
CA SER A 75 -5.91 11.61 24.84
C SER A 75 -5.97 11.54 23.31
N ARG A 76 -6.26 12.66 22.60
CA ARG A 76 -6.31 12.71 21.14
C ARG A 76 -4.91 12.60 20.56
N VAL A 77 -3.95 13.36 21.08
CA VAL A 77 -2.55 13.31 20.63
C VAL A 77 -1.93 11.92 20.89
N ILE A 78 -2.29 11.30 22.03
CA ILE A 78 -1.90 9.92 22.34
C ILE A 78 -2.49 8.95 21.32
N GLN A 79 -3.80 9.06 21.01
CA GLN A 79 -4.46 8.20 20.03
C GLN A 79 -3.85 8.34 18.64
N ASP A 80 -3.61 9.55 18.16
CA ASP A 80 -2.98 9.80 16.88
C ASP A 80 -1.57 9.18 16.82
N SER A 81 -0.81 9.29 17.90
CA SER A 81 0.53 8.68 18.01
C SER A 81 0.46 7.15 18.06
N LYS A 82 -0.55 6.55 18.73
CA LYS A 82 -0.78 5.09 18.69
C LYS A 82 -1.02 4.60 17.28
N MET A 83 -1.86 5.29 16.50
CA MET A 83 -2.12 4.90 15.11
C MET A 83 -0.90 5.06 14.21
N ARG A 84 -0.08 6.10 14.42
CA ARG A 84 1.22 6.26 13.73
C ARG A 84 2.20 5.15 14.10
N CYS A 85 2.26 4.77 15.38
CA CYS A 85 3.06 3.67 15.88
C CYS A 85 2.64 2.33 15.25
N PHE A 86 1.35 2.08 15.14
CA PHE A 86 0.79 0.91 14.48
C PHE A 86 1.19 0.82 13.01
N VAL A 87 1.04 1.90 12.24
CA VAL A 87 1.46 1.94 10.82
C VAL A 87 2.96 1.68 10.68
N LYS A 88 3.78 2.25 11.56
CA LYS A 88 5.22 2.01 11.60
C LYS A 88 5.56 0.56 11.92
N ASN A 89 4.76 -0.10 12.76
CA ASN A 89 4.91 -1.52 13.07
C ASN A 89 4.55 -2.38 11.83
N LEU A 90 3.48 -2.06 11.11
CA LEU A 90 3.11 -2.74 9.87
C LEU A 90 4.21 -2.64 8.81
N ALA A 91 4.94 -1.53 8.76
CA ALA A 91 6.08 -1.37 7.86
C ALA A 91 7.19 -2.40 8.12
N MET A 92 7.34 -2.90 9.35
CA MET A 92 8.29 -3.98 9.66
C MET A 92 7.90 -5.34 9.04
N PHE A 93 6.67 -5.45 8.55
CA PHE A 93 6.19 -6.58 7.75
C PHE A 93 6.17 -6.27 6.24
N GLY A 94 6.81 -5.16 5.83
CA GLY A 94 6.87 -4.72 4.43
C GLY A 94 5.69 -3.86 3.98
N ILE A 95 4.67 -3.64 4.81
CA ILE A 95 3.48 -2.87 4.44
C ILE A 95 3.80 -1.37 4.42
N GLY A 96 3.79 -0.78 3.23
CA GLY A 96 4.08 0.64 3.05
C GLY A 96 5.51 1.03 3.43
N PHE A 97 6.45 0.09 3.40
CA PHE A 97 7.84 0.31 3.79
C PHE A 97 8.50 1.43 2.99
N HIS A 98 8.18 1.54 1.71
CA HIS A 98 8.66 2.58 0.80
C HIS A 98 8.44 4.02 1.30
N VAL A 99 7.40 4.25 2.09
CA VAL A 99 7.14 5.59 2.68
C VAL A 99 8.28 6.01 3.62
N TYR A 100 9.04 5.05 4.15
CA TYR A 100 10.15 5.27 5.07
C TYR A 100 11.53 5.26 4.40
N GLU A 101 11.62 4.85 3.14
CA GLU A 101 12.87 4.79 2.38
C GLU A 101 13.28 6.14 1.79
N GLY A 102 12.40 7.13 1.82
CA GLY A 102 12.65 8.47 1.28
C GLY A 102 12.22 8.61 -0.19
N LYS A 103 12.44 9.79 -0.77
CA LYS A 103 11.93 10.16 -2.10
C LYS A 103 12.56 9.42 -3.27
N ASP A 104 13.69 8.78 -3.05
CA ASP A 104 14.48 8.12 -4.10
C ASP A 104 14.25 6.61 -4.15
N ALA A 105 13.43 6.07 -3.26
CA ALA A 105 13.02 4.69 -3.33
C ALA A 105 12.06 4.51 -4.52
N VAL A 106 12.61 4.14 -5.65
CA VAL A 106 11.84 3.70 -6.82
C VAL A 106 11.11 2.43 -6.40
N GLN A 107 9.78 2.52 -6.31
CA GLN A 107 8.93 1.39 -5.96
C GLN A 107 8.55 0.65 -7.23
N PRO A 108 9.01 -0.58 -7.42
CA PRO A 108 8.61 -1.32 -8.60
C PRO A 108 7.16 -1.79 -8.59
N GLU A 109 6.50 -1.97 -7.42
CA GLU A 109 5.30 -2.82 -7.44
C GLU A 109 4.14 -2.42 -6.50
N ASP A 110 4.27 -1.37 -5.69
CA ASP A 110 3.23 -1.00 -4.70
C ASP A 110 2.32 0.18 -5.14
N THR A 111 2.35 0.54 -6.42
CA THR A 111 1.37 1.48 -6.96
C THR A 111 0.04 0.77 -7.19
N TRP A 112 -0.67 0.54 -6.10
CA TRP A 112 -2.07 0.15 -6.18
C TRP A 112 -2.89 1.39 -6.52
N ASP A 113 -3.48 1.34 -7.68
CA ASP A 113 -4.29 2.37 -8.30
C ASP A 113 -5.25 3.04 -7.30
N ASP A 114 -4.95 4.29 -6.98
CA ASP A 114 -5.99 5.27 -6.69
C ASP A 114 -6.56 5.71 -8.05
N ASP A 115 -7.73 5.23 -8.40
CA ASP A 115 -8.41 5.46 -9.69
C ASP A 115 -8.77 6.94 -9.94
N THR A 116 -8.11 7.91 -9.28
CA THR A 116 -8.52 9.32 -9.33
C THR A 116 -7.46 10.33 -9.76
N LYS A 117 -6.24 9.92 -10.20
CA LYS A 117 -5.33 10.92 -10.79
C LYS A 117 -4.59 10.37 -12.00
N GLY A 118 -5.04 10.85 -13.18
CA GLY A 118 -4.24 10.81 -14.39
C GLY A 118 -2.91 11.55 -14.17
N GLY A 119 -1.81 10.85 -14.37
CA GLY A 119 -0.46 11.39 -14.37
C GLY A 119 0.38 10.57 -15.34
N ASP A 120 0.92 11.25 -16.35
CA ASP A 120 1.78 10.73 -17.41
C ASP A 120 2.97 9.97 -16.83
N GLY A 121 2.87 8.65 -16.76
CA GLY A 121 3.96 7.75 -16.43
C GLY A 121 4.52 7.14 -17.71
N ASN A 122 5.65 7.61 -18.17
CA ASN A 122 6.43 7.00 -19.25
C ASN A 122 7.00 5.65 -18.76
N GLY A 123 6.13 4.65 -18.67
CA GLY A 123 6.48 3.25 -18.41
C GLY A 123 6.52 2.49 -19.73
N SER A 124 7.47 1.58 -19.89
CA SER A 124 7.55 0.69 -21.05
C SER A 124 6.21 -0.02 -21.27
N THR A 125 5.76 -0.03 -22.52
CA THR A 125 4.58 -0.80 -22.94
C THR A 125 4.91 -2.29 -23.04
N ILE A 126 3.90 -3.12 -23.19
CA ILE A 126 4.06 -4.59 -23.34
C ILE A 126 4.92 -4.93 -24.54
N SER A 127 5.67 -6.03 -24.45
CA SER A 127 6.46 -6.57 -25.57
C SER A 127 5.55 -7.11 -26.68
N GLU A 128 6.11 -7.27 -27.90
CA GLU A 128 5.38 -7.87 -29.01
C GLU A 128 4.88 -9.30 -28.70
N GLU A 129 5.64 -10.07 -27.93
CA GLU A 129 5.24 -11.41 -27.46
C GLU A 129 4.03 -11.31 -26.51
N GLN A 130 4.05 -10.38 -25.57
CA GLN A 130 2.95 -10.12 -24.64
C GLN A 130 1.70 -9.61 -25.37
N GLN A 131 1.88 -8.75 -26.35
CA GLN A 131 0.79 -8.25 -27.20
C GLN A 131 0.14 -9.40 -27.97
N SER A 132 0.93 -10.27 -28.58
CA SER A 132 0.45 -11.44 -29.32
C SER A 132 -0.32 -12.43 -28.41
N ALA A 133 0.17 -12.64 -27.19
CA ALA A 133 -0.52 -13.47 -26.21
C ALA A 133 -1.88 -12.89 -25.80
N LEU A 134 -1.97 -11.58 -25.53
CA LEU A 134 -3.24 -10.90 -25.21
C LEU A 134 -4.21 -10.93 -26.39
N ALA A 135 -3.74 -10.66 -27.61
CA ALA A 135 -4.54 -10.73 -28.83
C ALA A 135 -5.16 -12.13 -29.01
N THR A 136 -4.39 -13.19 -28.76
CA THR A 136 -4.87 -14.59 -28.83
C THR A 136 -5.99 -14.85 -27.81
N ILE A 137 -5.86 -14.33 -26.59
CA ILE A 137 -6.90 -14.48 -25.57
C ILE A 137 -8.15 -13.71 -25.95
N LEU A 138 -8.03 -12.47 -26.38
CA LEU A 138 -9.14 -11.61 -26.80
C LEU A 138 -9.87 -12.17 -28.03
N PHE A 139 -9.13 -12.66 -29.01
CA PHE A 139 -9.70 -13.33 -30.18
C PHE A 139 -10.57 -14.57 -29.82
N SER A 140 -10.19 -15.27 -28.74
CA SER A 140 -10.98 -16.41 -28.24
C SER A 140 -12.26 -16.00 -27.50
N LEU A 141 -12.45 -14.73 -27.16
CA LEU A 141 -13.62 -14.23 -26.44
C LEU A 141 -14.66 -13.65 -27.41
N SER A 142 -14.54 -12.42 -27.81
CA SER A 142 -15.37 -11.76 -28.85
C SER A 142 -14.85 -10.35 -29.11
N ASN A 143 -15.20 -9.77 -30.27
CA ASN A 143 -14.86 -8.38 -30.61
C ASN A 143 -15.45 -7.36 -29.61
N ALA A 144 -16.61 -7.68 -29.00
CA ALA A 144 -17.21 -6.83 -27.98
C ALA A 144 -16.38 -6.79 -26.68
N GLU A 145 -15.72 -7.88 -26.33
CA GLU A 145 -14.84 -7.92 -25.15
C GLU A 145 -13.51 -7.21 -25.40
N GLU A 146 -13.00 -7.23 -26.62
CA GLU A 146 -11.82 -6.43 -27.00
C GLU A 146 -12.12 -4.93 -26.87
N ALA A 147 -13.23 -4.46 -27.39
CA ALA A 147 -13.63 -3.06 -27.25
C ALA A 147 -13.79 -2.63 -25.78
N LYS A 148 -14.39 -3.49 -24.93
CA LYS A 148 -14.50 -3.23 -23.49
C LYS A 148 -13.14 -3.24 -22.80
N PHE A 149 -12.21 -4.11 -23.23
CA PHE A 149 -10.87 -4.19 -22.70
C PHE A 149 -10.09 -2.90 -23.01
N LEU A 150 -10.09 -2.46 -24.26
CA LEU A 150 -9.40 -1.21 -24.67
C LEU A 150 -9.99 -0.01 -23.91
N ALA A 151 -11.32 0.07 -23.81
CA ALA A 151 -11.98 1.15 -23.06
C ALA A 151 -11.64 1.12 -21.56
N HIS A 152 -11.56 -0.07 -20.94
CA HIS A 152 -11.21 -0.23 -19.53
C HIS A 152 -9.81 0.29 -19.23
N TYR A 153 -8.83 0.00 -20.09
CA TYR A 153 -7.46 0.44 -19.93
C TYR A 153 -7.21 1.84 -20.52
N LYS A 154 -8.23 2.47 -21.16
CA LYS A 154 -8.15 3.78 -21.82
C LYS A 154 -7.02 3.84 -22.85
N ILE A 155 -6.93 2.80 -23.67
CA ILE A 155 -5.95 2.65 -24.74
C ILE A 155 -6.68 2.41 -26.06
N ASP A 156 -6.08 2.84 -27.17
CA ASP A 156 -6.61 2.65 -28.52
C ASP A 156 -6.14 1.33 -29.14
N GLU A 157 -4.96 0.87 -28.72
CA GLU A 157 -4.31 -0.34 -29.21
C GLU A 157 -3.64 -1.13 -28.09
N LEU A 158 -3.53 -2.45 -28.23
CA LEU A 158 -2.87 -3.33 -27.25
C LEU A 158 -1.39 -2.95 -27.01
N SER A 159 -0.72 -2.44 -28.04
CA SER A 159 0.66 -1.93 -27.95
C SER A 159 0.85 -0.83 -26.90
N GLN A 160 -0.20 -0.11 -26.55
CA GLN A 160 -0.19 0.98 -25.59
C GLN A 160 -0.39 0.51 -24.15
N LEU A 161 -0.67 -0.78 -23.94
CA LEU A 161 -0.87 -1.31 -22.58
C LEU A 161 0.45 -1.22 -21.80
N PRO A 162 0.46 -0.57 -20.63
CA PRO A 162 1.64 -0.56 -19.76
C PRO A 162 2.06 -1.96 -19.37
N ALA A 163 3.35 -2.29 -19.44
CA ALA A 163 3.88 -3.62 -19.14
C ALA A 163 3.50 -4.09 -17.72
N VAL A 164 3.43 -3.16 -16.77
CA VAL A 164 3.01 -3.43 -15.38
C VAL A 164 1.56 -3.91 -15.24
N LYS A 165 0.73 -3.70 -16.26
CA LYS A 165 -0.68 -4.13 -16.25
C LYS A 165 -0.91 -5.47 -16.96
N TYR A 166 0.12 -6.05 -17.55
CA TYR A 166 0.01 -7.25 -18.38
C TYR A 166 -0.57 -8.46 -17.62
N ASP A 167 0.01 -8.83 -16.49
CA ASP A 167 -0.40 -10.02 -15.75
C ASP A 167 -1.84 -9.93 -15.24
N ARG A 168 -2.23 -8.73 -14.80
CA ARG A 168 -3.61 -8.45 -14.38
C ARG A 168 -4.58 -8.52 -15.56
N ALA A 169 -4.18 -8.01 -16.71
CA ALA A 169 -4.96 -8.09 -17.94
C ALA A 169 -5.21 -9.53 -18.34
N VAL A 170 -4.17 -10.36 -18.35
CA VAL A 170 -4.24 -11.80 -18.65
C VAL A 170 -5.15 -12.52 -17.65
N ALA A 171 -4.99 -12.29 -16.35
CA ALA A 171 -5.81 -12.90 -15.30
C ALA A 171 -7.30 -12.53 -15.45
N SER A 172 -7.60 -11.26 -15.73
CA SER A 172 -8.98 -10.79 -15.94
C SER A 172 -9.64 -11.41 -17.16
N LEU A 173 -8.91 -11.56 -18.26
CA LEU A 173 -9.43 -12.18 -19.48
C LEU A 173 -9.65 -13.69 -19.33
N ASN A 174 -8.73 -14.38 -18.64
CA ASN A 174 -8.87 -15.81 -18.38
C ASN A 174 -10.06 -16.14 -17.46
N ALA A 175 -10.38 -15.25 -16.51
CA ALA A 175 -11.57 -15.39 -15.66
C ALA A 175 -12.90 -15.29 -16.44
N LYS A 176 -12.90 -14.70 -17.64
CA LYS A 176 -14.08 -14.59 -18.51
C LYS A 176 -14.25 -15.77 -19.48
N LYS A 177 -13.27 -16.67 -19.54
CA LYS A 177 -13.35 -17.91 -20.34
C LYS A 177 -14.11 -19.05 -19.67
N GLN A 178 -14.37 -18.92 -18.36
CA GLN A 178 -15.14 -19.88 -17.57
C GLN A 178 -16.60 -19.45 -17.49
#